data_8eef1b0f9941b363dcfef2eff8a91f5d
#
_entry.id   8eef1b0f9941b363dcfef2eff8a91f5d
#
_cell.length_a   1.000
_cell.length_b   1.000
_cell.length_c   1.000
_cell.angle_alpha   90.00
_cell.angle_beta   90.00
_cell.angle_gamma   90.00
#
_symmetry.space_group_name_H-M   'P 1'
#
loop_
_entity.id
_entity.type
_entity.pdbx_description
1 polymer ?
#
loop_
_entity_poly.entity_id
_entity_poly.type
_entity_poly.pdbx_seq_one_letter_code
_entity_poly.pdbx_strand_id
1 'polypeptide(L)'
;IEAHFDLLTANPELPLFIYREILTNECGKEICRKTLFPNFRLAISLLDRSLQEEIKKGTVRPVKAEDLMVSAISLNIFVFVANPLIQLFVEEKGEEYHQYMERRKQENVEIILSRLRK
;
A
#
# COMPACT_ATOMS: atom_id res chain seq x y z
N ILE A 1 4.73 -2.35 -4.99
CA ILE A 1 3.30 -2.62 -4.73
C ILE A 1 3.05 -4.12 -4.63
N GLU A 2 3.51 -4.89 -5.60
CA GLU A 2 3.27 -6.34 -5.59
C GLU A 2 3.92 -7.03 -4.40
N ALA A 3 5.17 -6.69 -4.10
CA ALA A 3 5.88 -7.27 -2.95
C ALA A 3 5.18 -6.95 -1.63
N HIS A 4 4.70 -5.72 -1.47
CA HIS A 4 3.93 -5.31 -0.29
C HIS A 4 2.62 -6.08 -0.20
N PHE A 5 1.91 -6.22 -1.31
CA PHE A 5 0.66 -6.97 -1.37
C PHE A 5 0.90 -8.45 -1.01
N ASP A 6 1.97 -9.03 -1.55
CA ASP A 6 2.32 -10.44 -1.26
C ASP A 6 2.68 -10.63 0.21
N LEU A 7 3.38 -9.67 0.81
CA LEU A 7 3.66 -9.69 2.26
C LEU A 7 2.36 -9.70 3.06
N LEU A 8 1.40 -8.88 2.67
CA LEU A 8 0.10 -8.82 3.36
C LEU A 8 -0.71 -10.11 3.15
N THR A 9 -0.62 -10.71 1.97
CA THR A 9 -1.27 -12.00 1.71
C THR A 9 -0.74 -13.09 2.62
N ALA A 10 0.57 -13.10 2.87
CA ALA A 10 1.20 -14.05 3.77
C ALA A 10 0.92 -13.73 5.25
N ASN A 11 0.57 -12.48 5.57
CA ASN A 11 0.33 -12.03 6.95
C ASN A 11 -0.92 -11.14 6.99
N PRO A 12 -2.11 -11.70 6.71
CA PRO A 12 -3.31 -10.87 6.52
C PRO A 12 -3.77 -10.11 7.76
N GLU A 13 -3.38 -10.56 8.94
CA GLU A 13 -3.71 -9.89 10.21
C GLU A 13 -2.76 -8.73 10.56
N LEU A 14 -1.67 -8.58 9.82
CA LEU A 14 -0.63 -7.59 10.12
C LEU A 14 -1.15 -6.14 10.14
N PRO A 15 -1.95 -5.69 9.16
CA PRO A 15 -2.44 -4.30 9.18
C PRO A 15 -3.27 -3.96 10.42
N LEU A 16 -4.16 -4.85 10.86
CA LEU A 16 -4.95 -4.64 12.06
C LEU A 16 -4.10 -4.71 13.33
N PHE A 17 -3.13 -5.61 13.36
CA PHE A 17 -2.19 -5.70 14.47
C PHE A 17 -1.42 -4.38 14.63
N ILE A 18 -0.86 -3.86 13.54
CA ILE A 18 -0.13 -2.59 13.57
C ILE A 18 -1.05 -1.44 14.02
N TYR A 19 -2.26 -1.38 13.50
CA TYR A 19 -3.22 -0.36 13.89
C TYR A 19 -3.50 -0.41 15.39
N ARG A 20 -3.87 -1.57 15.90
CA ARG A 20 -4.26 -1.73 17.31
C ARG A 20 -3.10 -1.55 18.29
N GLU A 21 -1.95 -2.16 17.98
CA GLU A 21 -0.85 -2.28 18.95
C GLU A 21 0.17 -1.14 18.80
N ILE A 22 0.23 -0.48 17.67
CA ILE A 22 1.26 0.51 17.39
C ILE A 22 0.65 1.90 17.16
N LEU A 23 -0.34 2.03 16.29
CA LEU A 23 -0.83 3.34 15.86
C LEU A 23 -1.80 4.00 16.84
N THR A 24 -2.46 3.23 17.71
CA THR A 24 -3.48 3.77 18.63
C THR A 24 -3.08 3.79 20.10
N ASN A 25 -1.87 3.33 20.43
CA ASN A 25 -1.45 3.21 21.82
C ASN A 25 -0.21 4.09 22.06
N GLU A 26 -0.06 4.62 23.26
CA GLU A 26 1.04 5.56 23.58
C GLU A 26 2.43 4.94 23.43
N CYS A 27 2.59 3.69 23.85
CA CYS A 27 3.85 2.97 23.65
C CYS A 27 4.10 2.74 22.16
N GLY A 28 3.04 2.49 21.41
CA GLY A 28 3.11 2.33 19.97
C GLY A 28 3.56 3.59 19.25
N LYS A 29 3.15 4.77 19.73
CA LYS A 29 3.60 6.06 19.16
C LYS A 29 5.11 6.22 19.24
N GLU A 30 5.71 5.78 20.35
CA GLU A 30 7.17 5.83 20.49
C GLU A 30 7.87 4.84 19.53
N ILE A 31 7.33 3.64 19.40
CA ILE A 31 7.84 2.65 18.43
C ILE A 31 7.74 3.22 17.02
N CYS A 32 6.60 3.83 16.69
CA CYS A 32 6.37 4.45 15.39
C CYS A 32 7.41 5.54 15.13
N ARG A 33 7.63 6.43 16.09
CA ARG A 33 8.58 7.54 15.95
C ARG A 33 10.01 7.05 15.78
N LYS A 34 10.41 6.03 16.53
CA LYS A 34 11.81 5.55 16.55
C LYS A 34 12.14 4.57 15.46
N THR A 35 11.17 3.82 14.99
CA THR A 35 11.40 2.69 14.07
C THR A 35 10.67 2.86 12.73
N LEU A 36 9.35 3.00 12.76
CA LEU A 36 8.57 3.04 11.52
C LEU A 36 8.76 4.33 10.75
N PHE A 37 8.72 5.47 11.46
CA PHE A 37 8.81 6.78 10.80
C PHE A 37 10.14 6.99 10.09
N PRO A 38 11.31 6.71 10.71
CA PRO A 38 12.57 6.88 9.97
C PRO A 38 12.67 6.01 8.74
N ASN A 39 12.20 4.76 8.80
CA ASN A 39 12.19 3.85 7.66
C ASN A 39 11.23 4.32 6.57
N PHE A 40 10.04 4.78 6.97
CA PHE A 40 9.06 5.32 6.05
C PHE A 40 9.60 6.56 5.33
N ARG A 41 10.22 7.47 6.09
CA ARG A 41 10.81 8.67 5.53
C ARG A 41 11.95 8.35 4.56
N LEU A 42 12.78 7.37 4.89
CA LEU A 42 13.85 6.93 3.99
C LEU A 42 13.27 6.37 2.68
N ALA A 43 12.24 5.55 2.77
CA ALA A 43 11.59 4.98 1.59
C ALA A 43 11.02 6.08 0.69
N ILE A 44 10.38 7.09 1.29
CA ILE A 44 9.86 8.24 0.54
C ILE A 44 11.00 9.00 -0.14
N SER A 45 12.12 9.22 0.55
CA SER A 45 13.27 9.92 -0.01
C SER A 45 13.87 9.18 -1.22
N LEU A 46 13.98 7.87 -1.12
CA LEU A 46 14.50 7.05 -2.22
C LEU A 46 13.55 7.08 -3.42
N LEU A 47 12.25 6.98 -3.16
CA LEU A 47 11.23 7.07 -4.21
C LEU A 47 11.26 8.45 -4.86
N ASP A 48 11.38 9.51 -4.06
CA ASP A 48 11.40 10.88 -4.57
C ASP A 48 12.60 11.11 -5.50
N ARG A 49 13.75 10.57 -5.15
CA ARG A 49 14.94 10.68 -6.00
C ARG A 49 14.68 10.08 -7.38
N SER A 50 14.14 8.86 -7.40
CA SER A 50 13.81 8.18 -8.66
C SER A 50 12.74 8.95 -9.46
N LEU A 51 11.71 9.45 -8.77
CA LEU A 51 10.63 10.21 -9.40
C LEU A 51 11.15 11.51 -10.01
N GLN A 52 12.01 12.24 -9.30
CA GLN A 52 12.54 13.51 -9.82
C GLN A 52 13.35 13.30 -11.09
N GLU A 53 14.13 12.21 -11.17
CA GLU A 53 14.85 11.87 -12.40
C GLU A 53 13.91 11.64 -13.57
N GLU A 54 12.84 10.87 -13.35
CA GLU A 54 11.88 10.56 -14.41
C GLU A 54 11.02 11.79 -14.79
N ILE A 55 10.69 12.64 -13.81
CA ILE A 55 9.96 13.88 -14.07
C ILE A 55 10.80 14.81 -14.94
N LYS A 56 12.11 14.92 -14.66
CA LYS A 56 13.03 15.75 -15.46
C LYS A 56 13.14 15.25 -16.89
N LYS A 57 13.13 13.92 -17.08
CA LYS A 57 13.16 13.30 -18.41
C LYS A 57 11.83 13.46 -19.16
N GLY A 58 10.76 13.85 -18.46
CA GLY A 58 9.45 13.98 -19.04
C GLY A 58 8.71 12.65 -19.24
N THR A 59 9.18 11.58 -18.62
CA THR A 59 8.59 10.24 -18.80
C THR A 59 7.38 9.99 -17.92
N VAL A 60 7.25 10.72 -16.80
CA VAL A 60 6.11 10.58 -15.89
C VAL A 60 5.55 11.95 -15.52
N ARG A 61 4.31 11.97 -15.03
CA ARG A 61 3.67 13.19 -14.53
C ARG A 61 4.35 13.66 -13.25
N PRO A 62 4.38 14.97 -13.00
CA PRO A 62 4.77 15.46 -11.67
C PRO A 62 3.84 14.93 -10.60
N VAL A 63 4.42 14.32 -9.57
CA VAL A 63 3.68 13.75 -8.43
C VAL A 63 4.61 13.77 -7.22
N LYS A 64 4.04 13.98 -6.05
CA LYS A 64 4.81 13.92 -4.81
C LYS A 64 5.00 12.46 -4.38
N ALA A 65 6.23 12.11 -4.03
CA ALA A 65 6.55 10.75 -3.59
C ALA A 65 5.72 10.33 -2.38
N GLU A 66 5.51 11.24 -1.42
CA GLU A 66 4.70 10.96 -0.24
C GLU A 66 3.25 10.59 -0.59
N ASP A 67 2.66 11.32 -1.54
CA ASP A 67 1.28 11.04 -1.97
C ASP A 67 1.19 9.70 -2.69
N LEU A 68 2.16 9.42 -3.55
CA LEU A 68 2.20 8.15 -4.27
C LEU A 68 2.36 6.97 -3.31
N MET A 69 3.25 7.11 -2.32
CA MET A 69 3.50 6.07 -1.32
C MET A 69 2.25 5.80 -0.47
N VAL A 70 1.60 6.84 0.04
CA VAL A 70 0.39 6.70 0.85
C VAL A 70 -0.73 6.06 0.03
N SER A 71 -0.89 6.48 -1.23
CA SER A 71 -1.90 5.88 -2.12
C SER A 71 -1.65 4.40 -2.35
N ALA A 72 -0.40 4.02 -2.63
CA ALA A 72 -0.05 2.62 -2.87
C ALA A 72 -0.31 1.76 -1.63
N ILE A 73 0.10 2.23 -0.46
CA ILE A 73 -0.12 1.51 0.79
C ILE A 73 -1.61 1.37 1.08
N SER A 74 -2.38 2.45 0.90
CA SER A 74 -3.82 2.45 1.14
C SER A 74 -4.56 1.46 0.25
N LEU A 75 -4.21 1.43 -1.04
CA LEU A 75 -4.81 0.49 -1.97
C LEU A 75 -4.55 -0.96 -1.57
N ASN A 76 -3.34 -1.26 -1.11
CA ASN A 76 -2.99 -2.62 -0.72
C ASN A 76 -3.64 -3.03 0.60
N ILE A 77 -3.74 -2.12 1.56
CA ILE A 77 -4.17 -2.44 2.93
C ILE A 77 -5.69 -2.68 3.03
N PHE A 78 -6.50 -1.93 2.28
CA PHE A 78 -7.95 -1.93 2.49
C PHE A 78 -8.56 -3.33 2.41
N VAL A 79 -8.19 -4.13 1.41
CA VAL A 79 -8.78 -5.46 1.22
C VAL A 79 -8.45 -6.42 2.37
N PHE A 80 -7.38 -6.16 3.12
CA PHE A 80 -7.03 -6.98 4.29
C PHE A 80 -7.73 -6.49 5.56
N VAL A 81 -7.82 -5.17 5.74
CA VAL A 81 -8.53 -4.59 6.89
C VAL A 81 -10.03 -4.88 6.80
N ALA A 82 -10.61 -4.71 5.62
CA ALA A 82 -12.04 -4.96 5.38
C ALA A 82 -12.32 -6.38 4.87
N ASN A 83 -11.46 -7.34 5.20
CA ASN A 83 -11.51 -8.68 4.64
C ASN A 83 -12.87 -9.38 4.79
N PRO A 84 -13.57 -9.32 5.95
CA PRO A 84 -14.89 -9.95 6.03
C PRO A 84 -15.89 -9.39 5.00
N LEU A 85 -15.86 -8.10 4.76
CA LEU A 85 -16.73 -7.46 3.75
C LEU A 85 -16.35 -7.93 2.35
N ILE A 86 -15.06 -7.98 2.05
CA ILE A 86 -14.54 -8.42 0.76
C ILE A 86 -14.94 -9.88 0.50
N GLN A 87 -14.83 -10.76 1.50
CA GLN A 87 -15.21 -12.16 1.35
C GLN A 87 -16.69 -12.33 1.02
N LEU A 88 -17.55 -11.57 1.68
CA LEU A 88 -18.98 -11.60 1.39
C LEU A 88 -19.28 -11.17 -0.04
N PHE A 89 -18.62 -10.10 -0.48
CA PHE A 89 -18.77 -9.60 -1.85
C PHE A 89 -18.33 -10.63 -2.88
N VAL A 90 -17.18 -11.27 -2.65
CA VAL A 90 -16.62 -12.29 -3.55
C VAL A 90 -17.54 -13.51 -3.62
N GLU A 91 -18.07 -13.96 -2.48
CA GLU A 91 -19.02 -15.07 -2.41
C GLU A 91 -20.30 -14.79 -3.20
N GLU A 92 -20.84 -13.60 -3.04
CA GLU A 92 -22.07 -13.20 -3.74
C GLU A 92 -21.87 -13.23 -5.26
N LYS A 93 -20.71 -12.81 -5.74
CA LYS A 93 -20.39 -12.82 -7.16
C LYS A 93 -20.04 -14.22 -7.70
N GLY A 94 -19.79 -15.19 -6.82
CA GLY A 94 -19.37 -16.51 -7.22
C GLY A 94 -17.94 -16.59 -7.72
N GLU A 95 -17.11 -15.58 -7.38
CA GLU A 95 -15.70 -15.55 -7.76
C GLU A 95 -14.85 -16.26 -6.71
N GLU A 96 -13.76 -16.89 -7.13
CA GLU A 96 -12.83 -17.53 -6.20
C GLU A 96 -11.96 -16.46 -5.55
N TYR A 97 -11.79 -16.56 -4.20
CA TYR A 97 -11.12 -15.53 -3.40
C TYR A 97 -9.69 -15.26 -3.86
N HIS A 98 -8.91 -16.32 -4.13
CA HIS A 98 -7.52 -16.17 -4.59
C HIS A 98 -7.44 -15.41 -5.92
N GLN A 99 -8.35 -15.72 -6.84
CA GLN A 99 -8.42 -15.02 -8.13
C GLN A 99 -8.76 -13.56 -7.95
N TYR A 100 -9.70 -13.25 -7.05
CA TYR A 100 -10.05 -11.88 -6.73
C TYR A 100 -8.84 -11.12 -6.17
N MET A 101 -8.13 -11.71 -5.21
CA MET A 101 -6.98 -11.04 -4.59
C MET A 101 -5.84 -10.81 -5.59
N GLU A 102 -5.61 -11.77 -6.49
CA GLU A 102 -4.59 -11.60 -7.52
C GLU A 102 -4.98 -10.49 -8.50
N ARG A 103 -6.23 -10.45 -8.91
CA ARG A 103 -6.75 -9.38 -9.75
C ARG A 103 -6.66 -8.02 -9.04
N ARG A 104 -6.97 -7.97 -7.76
CA ARG A 104 -6.87 -6.75 -6.96
C ARG A 104 -5.43 -6.22 -6.90
N LYS A 105 -4.49 -7.11 -6.73
CA LYS A 105 -3.06 -6.77 -6.75
C LYS A 105 -2.68 -6.08 -8.07
N GLN A 106 -3.06 -6.68 -9.19
CA GLN A 106 -2.76 -6.12 -10.51
C GLN A 106 -3.49 -4.79 -10.73
N GLU A 107 -4.72 -4.67 -10.27
CA GLU A 107 -5.47 -3.42 -10.37
C GLU A 107 -4.79 -2.30 -9.58
N ASN A 108 -4.27 -2.60 -8.39
CA ASN A 108 -3.55 -1.61 -7.59
C ASN A 108 -2.30 -1.10 -8.31
N VAL A 109 -1.55 -2.01 -8.94
CA VAL A 109 -0.40 -1.64 -9.77
C VAL A 109 -0.83 -0.72 -10.91
N GLU A 110 -1.91 -1.08 -11.61
CA GLU A 110 -2.39 -0.30 -12.75
C GLU A 110 -2.85 1.10 -12.33
N ILE A 111 -3.53 1.23 -11.19
CA ILE A 111 -3.96 2.52 -10.67
C ILE A 111 -2.75 3.44 -10.44
N ILE A 112 -1.70 2.92 -9.80
CA ILE A 112 -0.49 3.71 -9.53
C ILE A 112 0.23 4.07 -10.84
N LEU A 113 0.35 3.13 -11.76
CA LEU A 113 0.97 3.41 -13.06
C LEU A 113 0.18 4.45 -13.85
N SER A 114 -1.15 4.39 -13.79
CA SER A 114 -2.02 5.36 -14.46
C SER A 114 -1.82 6.77 -13.92
N ARG A 115 -1.56 6.89 -12.62
CA ARG A 115 -1.28 8.19 -12.01
C ARG A 115 0.04 8.80 -12.53
N LEU A 116 1.00 7.95 -12.88
CA LEU A 116 2.32 8.37 -13.36
C LEU A 116 2.36 8.62 -14.87
N ARG A 117 1.55 7.92 -15.65
CA ARG A 117 1.55 8.03 -17.11
C ARG A 117 1.12 9.42 -17.58
N LYS A 118 1.80 9.90 -18.57
CA LYS A 118 1.43 11.16 -19.23
C LYS A 118 0.28 10.99 -20.20
#